data_5d33e901f8129934890570b4ea40419d
#
_entry.id   5d33e901f8129934890570b4ea40419d
#
_cell.length_a   1.000
_cell.length_b   1.000
_cell.length_c   1.000
_cell.angle_alpha   90.00
_cell.angle_beta   90.00
_cell.angle_gamma   90.00
#
_symmetry.space_group_name_H-M   'P 1'
#
loop_
_entity.id
_entity.type
_entity.pdbx_description
1 polymer ?
#
loop_
_entity_poly.entity_id
_entity_poly.type
_entity_poly.pdbx_seq_one_letter_code
_entity_poly.pdbx_strand_id
1 'polypeptide(L)'
;MASDRPAEGRYILVVEDEMIIVTMIEDTLSEIGADIVGPCARLDAALRLAREARIDAAVLDLNIRGGNSYPVADILAERGVPFVFCSGYSDWSFEERYRDRPRLTKPYAPRDLETKLLGLLGIEPE
;
A
#
# COMPACT_ATOMS: atom_id res chain seq x y z
N MET A 1 21.90 -3.52 -16.40
CA MET A 1 21.54 -4.77 -15.75
C MET A 1 20.44 -4.56 -14.73
N ALA A 2 19.43 -5.42 -14.75
CA ALA A 2 18.33 -5.32 -13.79
C ALA A 2 18.83 -5.59 -12.38
N SER A 3 18.35 -4.83 -11.43
CA SER A 3 18.59 -5.13 -10.04
C SER A 3 17.58 -6.18 -9.58
N ASP A 4 18.03 -7.18 -8.82
CA ASP A 4 17.13 -8.14 -8.19
C ASP A 4 16.31 -7.49 -7.09
N ARG A 5 16.70 -6.27 -6.67
CA ARG A 5 16.04 -5.51 -5.62
C ARG A 5 15.71 -4.11 -6.12
N PRO A 6 14.73 -4.01 -7.05
CA PRO A 6 14.44 -2.74 -7.71
C PRO A 6 13.95 -1.64 -6.75
N ALA A 7 13.36 -2.02 -5.62
CA ALA A 7 12.84 -1.06 -4.64
C ALA A 7 13.75 -0.92 -3.42
N GLU A 8 15.03 -1.29 -3.53
CA GLU A 8 15.97 -1.16 -2.42
C GLU A 8 16.05 0.29 -1.94
N GLY A 9 15.98 0.47 -0.62
CA GLY A 9 16.00 1.79 0.00
C GLY A 9 14.67 2.51 0.02
N ARG A 10 13.61 1.87 -0.46
CA ARG A 10 12.25 2.45 -0.45
C ARG A 10 11.47 1.95 0.74
N TYR A 11 10.67 2.84 1.32
CA TYR A 11 9.85 2.55 2.51
C TYR A 11 8.39 2.51 2.11
N ILE A 12 7.75 1.38 2.41
CA ILE A 12 6.35 1.12 2.02
C ILE A 12 5.48 0.99 3.26
N LEU A 13 4.53 1.89 3.42
CA LEU A 13 3.53 1.78 4.49
C LEU A 13 2.54 0.68 4.11
N VAL A 14 2.30 -0.24 5.03
CA VAL A 14 1.35 -1.34 4.83
C VAL A 14 0.25 -1.22 5.87
N VAL A 15 -0.98 -1.05 5.42
CA VAL A 15 -2.17 -0.97 6.25
C VAL A 15 -3.09 -2.12 5.87
N GLU A 16 -3.14 -3.15 6.70
CA GLU A 16 -3.86 -4.39 6.45
C GLU A 16 -4.06 -5.15 7.74
N ASP A 17 -5.25 -5.71 7.96
CA ASP A 17 -5.55 -6.46 9.20
C ASP A 17 -5.67 -7.98 9.00
N GLU A 18 -5.64 -8.46 7.78
CA GLU A 18 -5.67 -9.91 7.50
C GLU A 18 -4.26 -10.47 7.44
N MET A 19 -3.92 -11.35 8.40
CA MET A 19 -2.55 -11.87 8.53
C MET A 19 -2.04 -12.61 7.28
N ILE A 20 -2.91 -13.32 6.60
CA ILE A 20 -2.51 -14.05 5.38
C ILE A 20 -2.07 -13.05 4.31
N ILE A 21 -2.81 -11.97 4.17
CA ILE A 21 -2.49 -10.93 3.18
C ILE A 21 -1.23 -10.18 3.60
N VAL A 22 -1.08 -9.87 4.89
CA VAL A 22 0.13 -9.22 5.42
C VAL A 22 1.36 -10.05 5.07
N THR A 23 1.30 -11.37 5.30
CA THR A 23 2.43 -12.26 4.99
C THR A 23 2.78 -12.21 3.51
N MET A 24 1.80 -12.25 2.64
CA MET A 24 2.04 -12.16 1.19
C MET A 24 2.66 -10.82 0.81
N ILE A 25 2.20 -9.73 1.42
CA ILE A 25 2.76 -8.40 1.17
C ILE A 25 4.21 -8.34 1.65
N GLU A 26 4.49 -8.85 2.85
CA GLU A 26 5.85 -8.88 3.40
C GLU A 26 6.80 -9.65 2.49
N ASP A 27 6.37 -10.81 2.00
CA ASP A 27 7.18 -11.61 1.10
C ASP A 27 7.47 -10.87 -0.21
N THR A 28 6.44 -10.24 -0.77
CA THR A 28 6.59 -9.49 -2.02
C THR A 28 7.55 -8.32 -1.85
N LEU A 29 7.41 -7.56 -0.77
CA LEU A 29 8.28 -6.41 -0.50
C LEU A 29 9.72 -6.85 -0.27
N SER A 30 9.90 -7.96 0.44
CA SER A 30 11.23 -8.53 0.66
C SER A 30 11.90 -8.89 -0.67
N GLU A 31 11.18 -9.49 -1.60
CA GLU A 31 11.72 -9.86 -2.90
C GLU A 31 12.20 -8.65 -3.71
N ILE A 32 11.48 -7.54 -3.65
CA ILE A 32 11.89 -6.34 -4.39
C ILE A 32 12.83 -5.43 -3.60
N GLY A 33 13.14 -5.82 -2.37
CA GLY A 33 14.12 -5.11 -1.54
C GLY A 33 13.59 -3.90 -0.77
N ALA A 34 12.26 -3.73 -0.72
CA ALA A 34 11.66 -2.61 -0.01
C ALA A 34 11.57 -2.88 1.49
N ASP A 35 11.62 -1.82 2.27
CA ASP A 35 11.44 -1.89 3.71
C ASP A 35 9.99 -1.58 4.07
N ILE A 36 9.49 -2.28 5.08
CA ILE A 36 8.10 -2.11 5.52
C ILE A 36 8.00 -1.10 6.64
N VAL A 37 7.02 -0.20 6.52
CA VAL A 37 6.59 0.68 7.59
C VAL A 37 5.25 0.11 8.10
N GLY A 38 5.22 -0.31 9.34
CA GLY A 38 4.12 -1.09 9.89
C GLY A 38 4.48 -2.58 9.92
N PRO A 39 3.59 -3.51 9.60
CA PRO A 39 2.21 -3.30 9.14
C PRO A 39 1.29 -2.79 10.23
N CYS A 40 0.27 -2.05 9.84
CA CYS A 40 -0.73 -1.51 10.76
C CYS A 40 -2.07 -2.19 10.52
N ALA A 41 -2.68 -2.72 11.58
CA ALA A 41 -3.98 -3.36 11.51
C ALA A 41 -5.11 -2.42 11.96
N ARG A 42 -4.77 -1.26 12.54
CA ARG A 42 -5.72 -0.33 13.13
C ARG A 42 -5.53 1.07 12.56
N LEU A 43 -6.65 1.79 12.48
CA LEU A 43 -6.67 3.14 11.93
C LEU A 43 -5.78 4.12 12.70
N ASP A 44 -5.81 4.09 14.04
CA ASP A 44 -5.03 5.01 14.86
C ASP A 44 -3.52 4.90 14.62
N ALA A 45 -3.00 3.68 14.57
CA ALA A 45 -1.58 3.44 14.30
C ALA A 45 -1.23 3.85 12.86
N ALA A 46 -2.11 3.56 11.91
CA ALA A 46 -1.89 3.92 10.51
C ALA A 46 -1.84 5.45 10.33
N LEU A 47 -2.72 6.18 10.99
CA LEU A 47 -2.73 7.64 10.95
C LEU A 47 -1.42 8.23 11.48
N ARG A 48 -0.92 7.69 12.59
CA ARG A 48 0.33 8.15 13.18
C ARG A 48 1.50 7.94 12.22
N LEU A 49 1.64 6.73 11.68
CA LEU A 49 2.73 6.43 10.75
C LEU A 49 2.60 7.24 9.45
N ALA A 50 1.39 7.43 8.96
CA ALA A 50 1.16 8.25 7.77
C ALA A 50 1.67 9.68 7.94
N ARG A 51 1.55 10.22 9.16
CA ARG A 51 2.01 11.59 9.47
C ARG A 51 3.50 11.68 9.71
N GLU A 52 4.07 10.69 10.42
CA GLU A 52 5.41 10.81 11.01
C GLU A 52 6.50 10.04 10.31
N ALA A 53 6.18 8.91 9.67
CA ALA A 53 7.20 8.03 9.12
C ALA A 53 7.68 8.48 7.75
N ARG A 54 8.88 8.03 7.39
CA ARG A 54 9.36 8.14 6.02
C ARG A 54 8.62 7.09 5.19
N ILE A 55 7.94 7.54 4.14
CA ILE A 55 7.13 6.65 3.29
C ILE A 55 7.33 7.05 1.83
N ASP A 56 7.66 6.08 1.00
CA ASP A 56 7.82 6.31 -0.44
C ASP A 56 6.56 5.91 -1.21
N ALA A 57 5.83 4.92 -0.71
CA ALA A 57 4.53 4.50 -1.26
C ALA A 57 3.76 3.74 -0.19
N ALA A 58 2.48 3.48 -0.43
CA ALA A 58 1.65 2.80 0.56
C ALA A 58 0.68 1.81 -0.08
N VAL A 59 0.38 0.75 0.67
CA VAL A 59 -0.66 -0.23 0.35
C VAL A 59 -1.71 -0.12 1.44
N LEU A 60 -2.91 0.27 1.07
CA LEU A 60 -3.99 0.55 2.02
C LEU A 60 -5.19 -0.37 1.80
N ASP A 61 -5.45 -1.26 2.77
CA ASP A 61 -6.74 -1.95 2.80
C ASP A 61 -7.80 -0.88 3.06
N LEU A 62 -8.84 -0.85 2.26
CA LEU A 62 -9.88 0.16 2.37
C LEU A 62 -10.58 0.09 3.73
N ASN A 63 -10.86 -1.13 4.22
CA ASN A 63 -11.55 -1.33 5.50
C ASN A 63 -10.63 -2.02 6.50
N ILE A 64 -10.39 -1.38 7.62
CA ILE A 64 -9.52 -1.86 8.70
C ILE A 64 -10.21 -1.66 10.05
N ARG A 65 -9.59 -2.17 11.10
CA ARG A 65 -10.10 -1.97 12.47
C ARG A 65 -10.06 -0.49 12.82
N GLY A 66 -11.19 0.02 13.25
CA GLY A 66 -11.35 1.42 13.62
C GLY A 66 -11.97 2.27 12.52
N GLY A 67 -12.21 1.71 11.32
CA GLY A 67 -12.89 2.43 10.24
C GLY A 67 -12.31 2.15 8.86
N ASN A 68 -12.52 3.08 7.95
CA ASN A 68 -11.93 2.99 6.63
C ASN A 68 -10.60 3.74 6.58
N SER A 69 -9.80 3.50 5.54
CA SER A 69 -8.47 4.09 5.40
C SER A 69 -8.45 5.41 4.65
N TYR A 70 -9.59 6.00 4.33
CA TYR A 70 -9.62 7.31 3.66
C TYR A 70 -8.87 8.40 4.41
N PRO A 71 -8.98 8.51 5.75
CA PRO A 71 -8.17 9.51 6.48
C PRO A 71 -6.67 9.32 6.32
N VAL A 72 -6.22 8.06 6.21
CA VAL A 72 -4.80 7.76 5.95
C VAL A 72 -4.42 8.23 4.55
N ALA A 73 -5.27 7.92 3.57
CA ALA A 73 -5.06 8.34 2.18
C ALA A 73 -5.00 9.88 2.06
N ASP A 74 -5.85 10.59 2.80
CA ASP A 74 -5.85 12.05 2.81
C ASP A 74 -4.49 12.61 3.26
N ILE A 75 -3.91 12.03 4.31
CA ILE A 75 -2.60 12.45 4.81
C ILE A 75 -1.52 12.17 3.78
N LEU A 76 -1.53 10.97 3.18
CA LEU A 76 -0.56 10.59 2.17
C LEU A 76 -0.64 11.47 0.93
N ALA A 77 -1.85 11.76 0.48
CA ALA A 77 -2.07 12.64 -0.67
C ALA A 77 -1.51 14.04 -0.40
N GLU A 78 -1.73 14.56 0.81
CA GLU A 78 -1.22 15.87 1.23
C GLU A 78 0.31 15.88 1.25
N ARG A 79 0.95 14.76 1.63
CA ARG A 79 2.40 14.61 1.64
C ARG A 79 2.99 14.30 0.26
N GLY A 80 2.15 14.09 -0.75
CA GLY A 80 2.62 13.71 -2.08
C GLY A 80 3.09 12.26 -2.17
N VAL A 81 2.66 11.40 -1.26
CA VAL A 81 3.03 9.98 -1.24
C VAL A 81 2.00 9.18 -2.04
N PRO A 82 2.43 8.45 -3.08
CA PRO A 82 1.51 7.63 -3.86
C PRO A 82 1.06 6.38 -3.09
N PHE A 83 -0.15 5.92 -3.36
CA PHE A 83 -0.69 4.76 -2.67
C PHE A 83 -1.65 3.97 -3.57
N VAL A 84 -1.89 2.71 -3.21
CA VAL A 84 -2.84 1.84 -3.86
C VAL A 84 -3.84 1.35 -2.82
N PHE A 85 -5.14 1.38 -3.17
CA PHE A 85 -6.19 0.80 -2.32
C PHE A 85 -6.37 -0.67 -2.64
N CYS A 86 -6.59 -1.48 -1.60
CA CYS A 86 -6.96 -2.88 -1.73
C CYS A 86 -8.38 -3.03 -1.22
N SER A 87 -9.25 -3.63 -2.01
CA SER A 87 -10.67 -3.76 -1.65
C SER A 87 -11.25 -5.06 -2.18
N GLY A 88 -12.35 -5.51 -1.56
CA GLY A 88 -13.09 -6.66 -2.03
C GLY A 88 -14.01 -6.32 -3.20
N TYR A 89 -14.59 -7.36 -3.80
CA TYR A 89 -15.49 -7.20 -4.94
C TYR A 89 -16.71 -6.34 -4.65
N SER A 90 -17.16 -6.34 -3.41
CA SER A 90 -18.38 -5.62 -3.00
C SER A 90 -18.15 -4.14 -2.71
N ASP A 91 -16.90 -3.69 -2.74
CA ASP A 91 -16.58 -2.30 -2.43
C ASP A 91 -16.68 -1.43 -3.70
N TRP A 92 -17.91 -1.20 -4.11
CA TRP A 92 -18.19 -0.42 -5.33
C TRP A 92 -18.19 1.09 -5.11
N SER A 93 -18.33 1.51 -3.85
CA SER A 93 -18.57 2.90 -3.51
C SER A 93 -17.32 3.57 -2.98
N PHE A 94 -16.32 3.73 -3.85
CA PHE A 94 -15.19 4.60 -3.53
C PHE A 94 -15.64 6.04 -3.48
N GLU A 95 -15.09 6.79 -2.54
CA GLU A 95 -15.32 8.22 -2.51
C GLU A 95 -14.81 8.85 -3.81
N GLU A 96 -15.55 9.83 -4.32
CA GLU A 96 -15.31 10.42 -5.63
C GLU A 96 -13.85 10.87 -5.80
N ARG A 97 -13.26 11.47 -4.78
CA ARG A 97 -11.88 11.96 -4.84
C ARG A 97 -10.84 10.86 -5.05
N TYR A 98 -11.21 9.61 -4.82
CA TYR A 98 -10.29 8.47 -4.97
C TYR A 98 -10.68 7.47 -6.04
N ARG A 99 -11.70 7.76 -6.84
CA ARG A 99 -12.16 6.83 -7.88
C ARG A 99 -11.11 6.51 -8.93
N ASP A 100 -10.27 7.48 -9.24
CA ASP A 100 -9.25 7.32 -10.29
C ASP A 100 -7.90 6.86 -9.75
N ARG A 101 -7.81 6.60 -8.45
CA ARG A 101 -6.57 6.11 -7.86
C ARG A 101 -6.37 4.63 -8.15
N PRO A 102 -5.11 4.18 -8.22
CA PRO A 102 -4.81 2.76 -8.40
C PRO A 102 -5.45 1.91 -7.31
N ARG A 103 -5.92 0.73 -7.70
CA ARG A 103 -6.50 -0.20 -6.75
C ARG A 103 -6.19 -1.64 -7.13
N LEU A 104 -6.19 -2.51 -6.11
CA LEU A 104 -6.09 -3.95 -6.27
C LEU A 104 -7.37 -4.56 -5.70
N THR A 105 -7.99 -5.46 -6.45
CA THR A 105 -9.19 -6.16 -5.99
C THR A 105 -8.78 -7.47 -5.34
N LYS A 106 -9.25 -7.70 -4.11
CA LYS A 106 -8.97 -8.96 -3.40
C LYS A 106 -9.80 -10.10 -3.96
N PRO A 107 -9.26 -11.31 -4.11
CA PRO A 107 -7.86 -11.64 -3.90
C PRO A 107 -7.00 -11.21 -5.09
N TYR A 108 -5.78 -10.76 -4.81
CA TYR A 108 -4.83 -10.40 -5.85
C TYR A 108 -3.56 -11.25 -5.71
N ALA A 109 -2.85 -11.42 -6.82
CA ALA A 109 -1.60 -12.18 -6.83
C ALA A 109 -0.41 -11.30 -6.41
N PRO A 110 0.66 -11.89 -5.86
CA PRO A 110 1.87 -11.13 -5.53
C PRO A 110 2.42 -10.32 -6.70
N ARG A 111 2.33 -10.85 -7.92
CA ARG A 111 2.77 -10.14 -9.12
C ARG A 111 1.98 -8.84 -9.34
N ASP A 112 0.67 -8.86 -9.07
CA ASP A 112 -0.17 -7.67 -9.22
C ASP A 112 0.26 -6.58 -8.23
N LEU A 113 0.54 -6.97 -7.00
CA LEU A 113 1.04 -6.05 -5.98
C LEU A 113 2.39 -5.47 -6.39
N GLU A 114 3.31 -6.33 -6.81
CA GLU A 114 4.64 -5.89 -7.24
C GLU A 114 4.55 -4.87 -8.39
N THR A 115 3.76 -5.18 -9.40
CA THR A 115 3.58 -4.30 -10.56
C THR A 115 3.03 -2.94 -10.13
N LYS A 116 2.02 -2.93 -9.27
CA LYS A 116 1.43 -1.68 -8.79
C LYS A 116 2.43 -0.85 -7.98
N LEU A 117 3.16 -1.50 -7.08
CA LEU A 117 4.14 -0.80 -6.24
C LEU A 117 5.28 -0.21 -7.06
N LEU A 118 5.83 -0.97 -8.00
CA LEU A 118 6.88 -0.45 -8.85
C LEU A 118 6.39 0.75 -9.67
N GLY A 119 5.15 0.68 -10.16
CA GLY A 119 4.54 1.80 -10.86
C GLY A 119 4.41 3.04 -9.98
N LEU A 120 3.97 2.87 -8.73
CA LEU A 120 3.85 3.98 -7.77
C LEU A 120 5.20 4.62 -7.48
N LEU A 121 6.25 3.80 -7.43
CA LEU A 121 7.61 4.28 -7.15
C LEU A 121 8.31 4.86 -8.39
N GLY A 122 7.67 4.81 -9.54
CA GLY A 122 8.26 5.30 -10.78
C GLY A 122 9.36 4.40 -11.31
N ILE A 123 9.34 3.11 -10.94
CA ILE A 123 10.34 2.13 -11.37
C ILE A 123 9.74 1.31 -12.50
N GLU A 124 10.41 1.32 -13.65
CA GLU A 124 9.92 0.56 -14.78
C GLU A 124 10.22 -0.93 -14.62
N PRO A 125 9.24 -1.80 -14.93
CA PRO A 125 9.49 -3.23 -14.97
C PRO A 125 10.38 -3.55 -16.17
N GLU A 126 11.15 -4.58 -16.00
CA GLU A 126 12.00 -5.07 -17.09
C GLU A 126 11.36 -6.17 -17.88
#